data_aeacd4f39e336ed57000161f765a4cae
#
_entry.id   aeacd4f39e336ed57000161f765a4cae
#
_cell.length_a   1.000
_cell.length_b   1.000
_cell.length_c   1.000
_cell.angle_alpha   90.00
_cell.angle_beta   90.00
_cell.angle_gamma   90.00
#
_symmetry.space_group_name_H-M   'P 1'
#
loop_
_entity.id
_entity.type
_entity.pdbx_description
1 polymer ?
#
loop_
_entity_poly.entity_id
_entity_poly.type
_entity_poly.pdbx_seq_one_letter_code
_entity_poly.pdbx_strand_id
1 'polypeptide(L)'
;SRGLGDVYKRQDSYLVTYANVNGNMLSVGGILYDSSPVYRRYKLIGEEDGNTKLVIYGCLPSVWNRNGAFNLDIDLTEVGTDLTINGMTVKQDGTIVSRQANELFAAKHPYVGDMSANGRAAQLLGIGNTLGSFKNELQTSAEPYGWTLKFEKSAANSAVFDEQMKGYACVLMALTGNLGEVTWTYTVELEDGPAVRQRTMTREECSEWAGEPVETFAESPEAVQRLLDLIGEKMK
;
A
#
# COMPACT_ATOMS: atom_id res chain seq x y z
N SER A 1 -24.52 -11.20 -37.94
CA SER A 1 -24.71 -9.80 -37.46
C SER A 1 -24.01 -9.68 -36.13
N ARG A 2 -22.86 -9.04 -36.11
CA ARG A 2 -22.23 -8.63 -34.86
C ARG A 2 -23.16 -7.56 -34.26
N GLY A 3 -23.85 -7.93 -33.19
CA GLY A 3 -24.81 -7.04 -32.56
C GLY A 3 -24.14 -5.77 -32.01
N LEU A 4 -24.81 -4.65 -32.17
CA LEU A 4 -24.46 -3.34 -31.58
C LEU A 4 -24.08 -3.42 -30.08
N GLY A 5 -24.39 -4.52 -29.40
CA GLY A 5 -24.03 -4.77 -28.00
C GLY A 5 -22.54 -4.94 -27.71
N ASP A 6 -21.72 -5.38 -28.68
CA ASP A 6 -20.29 -5.63 -28.44
C ASP A 6 -19.44 -4.36 -28.57
N VAL A 7 -19.91 -3.35 -29.29
CA VAL A 7 -19.22 -2.07 -29.47
C VAL A 7 -19.15 -1.25 -28.16
N TYR A 8 -20.08 -1.47 -27.24
CA TYR A 8 -20.21 -0.72 -25.98
C TYR A 8 -19.73 -1.48 -24.74
N LYS A 9 -19.28 -2.72 -24.91
CA LYS A 9 -18.77 -3.56 -23.83
C LYS A 9 -17.25 -3.57 -23.87
N ARG A 10 -16.64 -2.73 -23.06
CA ARG A 10 -15.20 -2.79 -22.87
C ARG A 10 -14.86 -2.98 -21.40
N GLN A 11 -13.76 -3.68 -21.17
CA GLN A 11 -13.14 -3.74 -19.86
C GLN A 11 -12.46 -2.40 -19.61
N ASP A 12 -12.85 -1.70 -18.54
CA ASP A 12 -12.31 -0.39 -18.21
C ASP A 12 -11.46 -0.41 -16.96
N SER A 13 -10.54 0.55 -16.87
CA SER A 13 -9.79 0.83 -15.66
C SER A 13 -10.69 1.50 -14.64
N TYR A 14 -10.54 1.12 -13.39
CA TYR A 14 -11.35 1.65 -12.31
C TYR A 14 -10.53 1.91 -11.05
N LEU A 15 -11.00 2.84 -10.24
CA LEU A 15 -10.46 3.14 -8.92
C LEU A 15 -11.45 2.64 -7.87
N VAL A 16 -10.96 1.88 -6.91
CA VAL A 16 -11.77 1.45 -5.75
C VAL A 16 -11.74 2.56 -4.71
N THR A 17 -12.91 3.05 -4.32
CA THR A 17 -13.07 4.11 -3.31
C THR A 17 -13.41 3.56 -1.94
N TYR A 18 -14.03 2.39 -1.87
CA TYR A 18 -14.26 1.68 -0.62
C TYR A 18 -14.42 0.17 -0.87
N ALA A 19 -14.08 -0.62 0.14
CA ALA A 19 -14.32 -2.05 0.19
C ALA A 19 -14.50 -2.48 1.64
N ASN A 20 -15.62 -3.10 1.94
CA ASN A 20 -15.94 -3.60 3.28
C ASN A 20 -16.51 -5.01 3.19
N VAL A 21 -16.21 -5.84 4.16
CA VAL A 21 -16.84 -7.15 4.31
C VAL A 21 -17.66 -7.17 5.60
N ASN A 22 -18.93 -7.53 5.46
CA ASN A 22 -19.84 -7.75 6.57
C ASN A 22 -20.42 -9.17 6.47
N GLY A 23 -20.02 -10.06 7.37
CA GLY A 23 -20.30 -11.48 7.23
C GLY A 23 -19.60 -12.05 5.98
N ASN A 24 -20.38 -12.58 5.04
CA ASN A 24 -19.89 -13.09 3.76
C ASN A 24 -20.11 -12.11 2.60
N MET A 25 -20.65 -10.93 2.87
CA MET A 25 -20.99 -9.95 1.84
C MET A 25 -19.91 -8.89 1.72
N LEU A 26 -19.30 -8.81 0.54
CA LEU A 26 -18.40 -7.73 0.17
C LEU A 26 -19.20 -6.60 -0.44
N SER A 27 -19.06 -5.40 0.13
CA SER A 27 -19.52 -4.15 -0.49
C SER A 27 -18.32 -3.42 -1.05
N VAL A 28 -18.29 -3.21 -2.36
CA VAL A 28 -17.19 -2.55 -3.06
C VAL A 28 -17.73 -1.50 -4.01
N GLY A 29 -17.11 -0.34 -4.00
CA GLY A 29 -17.49 0.75 -4.88
C GLY A 29 -16.28 1.50 -5.40
N GLY A 30 -16.51 2.24 -6.48
CA GLY A 30 -15.48 3.01 -7.12
C GLY A 30 -15.97 3.80 -8.31
N ILE A 31 -15.03 4.23 -9.12
CA ILE A 31 -15.28 5.03 -10.32
C ILE A 31 -14.48 4.49 -11.50
N LEU A 32 -15.04 4.60 -12.69
CA LEU A 32 -14.35 4.42 -13.94
C LEU A 32 -13.68 5.75 -14.32
N TYR A 33 -12.42 5.73 -14.71
CA TYR A 33 -11.68 6.97 -14.96
C TYR A 33 -11.11 7.13 -16.37
N ASP A 34 -11.14 6.09 -17.21
CA ASP A 34 -10.67 6.19 -18.59
C ASP A 34 -11.77 6.68 -19.52
N SER A 35 -11.49 7.77 -20.26
CA SER A 35 -12.34 8.28 -21.35
C SER A 35 -13.80 8.55 -20.98
N SER A 36 -14.05 8.93 -19.73
CA SER A 36 -15.40 9.25 -19.22
C SER A 36 -16.47 8.18 -19.48
N PRO A 37 -16.18 6.88 -19.26
CA PRO A 37 -17.18 5.84 -19.41
C PRO A 37 -18.21 5.91 -18.28
N VAL A 38 -19.38 5.33 -18.52
CA VAL A 38 -20.35 5.03 -17.47
C VAL A 38 -20.33 3.56 -17.15
N TYR A 39 -20.58 3.22 -15.88
CA TYR A 39 -20.69 1.83 -15.45
C TYR A 39 -21.84 1.12 -16.16
N ARG A 40 -21.59 -0.09 -16.62
CA ARG A 40 -22.59 -0.96 -17.22
C ARG A 40 -22.84 -2.23 -16.42
N ARG A 41 -21.78 -3.00 -16.16
CA ARG A 41 -21.87 -4.28 -15.45
C ARG A 41 -20.50 -4.73 -14.97
N TYR A 42 -20.49 -5.77 -14.17
CA TYR A 42 -19.26 -6.47 -13.76
C TYR A 42 -19.32 -7.94 -14.15
N LYS A 43 -18.16 -8.58 -14.17
CA LYS A 43 -18.00 -10.03 -14.24
C LYS A 43 -16.96 -10.50 -13.25
N LEU A 44 -17.10 -11.73 -12.79
CA LEU A 44 -16.11 -12.45 -12.02
C LEU A 44 -15.45 -13.48 -12.93
N ILE A 45 -14.14 -13.38 -13.14
CA ILE A 45 -13.38 -14.20 -14.08
C ILE A 45 -12.30 -14.94 -13.32
N GLY A 46 -12.26 -16.28 -13.44
CA GLY A 46 -11.20 -17.11 -12.88
C GLY A 46 -9.86 -16.81 -13.54
N GLU A 47 -8.79 -16.76 -12.72
CA GLU A 47 -7.42 -16.55 -13.16
C GLU A 47 -6.58 -17.83 -13.04
N GLU A 48 -5.40 -17.86 -13.70
CA GLU A 48 -4.51 -19.03 -13.70
C GLU A 48 -4.00 -19.39 -12.30
N ASP A 49 -3.87 -18.42 -11.40
CA ASP A 49 -3.43 -18.62 -10.02
C ASP A 49 -4.52 -19.23 -9.11
N GLY A 50 -5.71 -19.49 -9.65
CA GLY A 50 -6.86 -20.01 -8.92
C GLY A 50 -7.74 -18.95 -8.28
N ASN A 51 -7.32 -17.69 -8.28
CA ASN A 51 -8.13 -16.58 -7.78
C ASN A 51 -9.18 -16.15 -8.80
N THR A 52 -10.18 -15.41 -8.34
CA THR A 52 -11.19 -14.80 -9.19
C THR A 52 -10.93 -13.29 -9.27
N LYS A 53 -11.01 -12.75 -10.48
CA LYS A 53 -10.80 -11.32 -10.74
C LYS A 53 -12.12 -10.62 -10.96
N LEU A 54 -12.30 -9.46 -10.31
CA LEU A 54 -13.40 -8.55 -10.62
C LEU A 54 -13.04 -7.71 -11.84
N VAL A 55 -13.88 -7.80 -12.86
CA VAL A 55 -13.76 -7.02 -14.11
C VAL A 55 -14.96 -6.10 -14.22
N ILE A 56 -14.71 -4.82 -14.47
CA ILE A 56 -15.72 -3.79 -14.65
C ILE A 56 -15.83 -3.42 -16.12
N TYR A 57 -17.05 -3.36 -16.62
CA TYR A 57 -17.34 -2.96 -17.99
C TYR A 57 -18.06 -1.62 -18.01
N GLY A 58 -17.54 -0.73 -18.83
CA GLY A 58 -18.15 0.56 -19.12
C GLY A 58 -18.81 0.61 -20.47
N CYS A 59 -19.57 1.65 -20.72
CA CYS A 59 -20.13 1.99 -22.03
C CYS A 59 -20.07 3.50 -22.24
N LEU A 60 -20.36 3.93 -23.47
CA LEU A 60 -20.41 5.36 -23.76
C LEU A 60 -21.55 6.03 -22.98
N PRO A 61 -21.33 7.27 -22.48
CA PRO A 61 -22.38 8.02 -21.82
C PRO A 61 -23.58 8.23 -22.77
N SER A 62 -24.77 8.22 -22.18
CA SER A 62 -26.01 8.54 -22.89
C SER A 62 -26.72 9.69 -22.18
N VAL A 63 -27.80 10.19 -22.79
CA VAL A 63 -28.63 11.22 -22.15
C VAL A 63 -29.23 10.73 -20.83
N TRP A 64 -29.42 9.42 -20.70
CA TRP A 64 -30.07 8.78 -19.56
C TRP A 64 -29.09 8.26 -18.51
N ASN A 65 -27.84 8.01 -18.87
CA ASN A 65 -26.84 7.47 -17.96
C ASN A 65 -25.47 8.14 -18.21
N ARG A 66 -25.02 8.91 -17.21
CA ARG A 66 -23.74 9.62 -17.22
C ARG A 66 -22.90 9.33 -15.99
N ASN A 67 -23.31 8.35 -15.19
CA ASN A 67 -22.65 8.03 -13.93
C ASN A 67 -21.56 6.96 -14.11
N GLY A 68 -20.29 7.34 -13.90
CA GLY A 68 -19.15 6.43 -13.90
C GLY A 68 -18.92 5.69 -12.57
N ALA A 69 -19.70 6.01 -11.54
CA ALA A 69 -19.60 5.34 -10.25
C ALA A 69 -20.29 3.98 -10.26
N PHE A 70 -19.75 3.03 -9.51
CA PHE A 70 -20.34 1.72 -9.29
C PHE A 70 -20.36 1.38 -7.80
N ASN A 71 -21.37 0.63 -7.40
CA ASN A 71 -21.52 0.06 -6.05
C ASN A 71 -22.02 -1.37 -6.22
N LEU A 72 -21.25 -2.33 -5.72
CA LEU A 72 -21.51 -3.75 -5.89
C LEU A 72 -21.57 -4.43 -4.53
N ASP A 73 -22.47 -5.40 -4.43
CA ASP A 73 -22.53 -6.35 -3.31
C ASP A 73 -22.23 -7.74 -3.87
N ILE A 74 -21.18 -8.37 -3.37
CA ILE A 74 -20.70 -9.66 -3.85
C ILE A 74 -20.70 -10.65 -2.69
N ASP A 75 -21.40 -11.77 -2.84
CA ASP A 75 -21.38 -12.87 -1.88
C ASP A 75 -20.09 -13.68 -2.04
N LEU A 76 -19.18 -13.60 -1.06
CA LEU A 76 -17.90 -14.31 -1.10
C LEU A 76 -18.08 -15.83 -1.09
N THR A 77 -19.15 -16.33 -0.52
CA THR A 77 -19.46 -17.77 -0.52
C THR A 77 -19.72 -18.27 -1.94
N GLU A 78 -20.41 -17.46 -2.76
CA GLU A 78 -20.68 -17.81 -4.16
C GLU A 78 -19.41 -17.72 -5.04
N VAL A 79 -18.49 -16.84 -4.71
CA VAL A 79 -17.19 -16.72 -5.43
C VAL A 79 -16.37 -18.00 -5.22
N GLY A 80 -16.29 -18.51 -4.01
CA GLY A 80 -15.62 -19.77 -3.68
C GLY A 80 -14.08 -19.76 -3.69
N THR A 81 -13.47 -18.63 -4.05
CA THR A 81 -12.01 -18.41 -4.07
C THR A 81 -11.70 -17.02 -3.54
N ASP A 82 -10.41 -16.72 -3.33
CA ASP A 82 -9.99 -15.35 -3.07
C ASP A 82 -10.28 -14.47 -4.29
N LEU A 83 -10.69 -13.24 -4.05
CA LEU A 83 -11.11 -12.30 -5.07
C LEU A 83 -10.04 -11.21 -5.27
N THR A 84 -9.63 -10.99 -6.50
CA THR A 84 -8.70 -9.93 -6.88
C THR A 84 -9.47 -8.73 -7.43
N ILE A 85 -9.26 -7.55 -6.85
CA ILE A 85 -9.93 -6.31 -7.24
C ILE A 85 -8.88 -5.21 -7.37
N ASN A 86 -8.45 -4.91 -8.59
CA ASN A 86 -7.48 -3.86 -8.89
C ASN A 86 -6.22 -3.91 -8.00
N GLY A 87 -5.63 -5.10 -7.87
CA GLY A 87 -4.44 -5.34 -7.04
C GLY A 87 -4.71 -5.63 -5.57
N MET A 88 -5.93 -5.38 -5.10
CA MET A 88 -6.39 -5.74 -3.76
C MET A 88 -6.83 -7.19 -3.73
N THR A 89 -6.62 -7.89 -2.64
CA THR A 89 -7.14 -9.25 -2.42
C THR A 89 -8.22 -9.23 -1.36
N VAL A 90 -9.37 -9.82 -1.66
CA VAL A 90 -10.41 -10.12 -0.68
C VAL A 90 -10.44 -11.61 -0.47
N LYS A 91 -10.08 -12.05 0.72
CA LYS A 91 -9.98 -13.48 1.05
C LYS A 91 -11.35 -14.05 1.40
N GLN A 92 -11.47 -15.37 1.31
CA GLN A 92 -12.70 -16.09 1.62
C GLN A 92 -13.17 -15.87 3.07
N ASP A 93 -12.23 -15.64 4.00
CA ASP A 93 -12.54 -15.33 5.40
C ASP A 93 -12.94 -13.87 5.65
N GLY A 94 -12.99 -13.05 4.60
CA GLY A 94 -13.34 -11.64 4.67
C GLY A 94 -12.15 -10.70 4.91
N THR A 95 -10.94 -11.22 5.08
CA THR A 95 -9.73 -10.40 5.22
C THR A 95 -9.44 -9.66 3.92
N ILE A 96 -9.18 -8.36 4.01
CA ILE A 96 -8.81 -7.52 2.87
C ILE A 96 -7.32 -7.20 2.95
N VAL A 97 -6.60 -7.55 1.88
CA VAL A 97 -5.20 -7.18 1.69
C VAL A 97 -5.14 -6.09 0.64
N SER A 98 -4.69 -4.91 1.03
CA SER A 98 -4.63 -3.75 0.13
C SER A 98 -3.64 -3.99 -1.02
N ARG A 99 -3.82 -3.26 -2.11
CA ARG A 99 -2.85 -3.22 -3.20
C ARG A 99 -1.47 -2.83 -2.70
N GLN A 100 -1.37 -1.84 -1.81
CA GLN A 100 -0.11 -1.43 -1.20
C GLN A 100 0.58 -2.58 -0.46
N ALA A 101 -0.14 -3.35 0.34
CA ALA A 101 0.41 -4.50 1.06
C ALA A 101 0.93 -5.57 0.10
N ASN A 102 0.19 -5.88 -0.96
CA ASN A 102 0.61 -6.83 -1.99
C ASN A 102 1.88 -6.37 -2.70
N GLU A 103 1.93 -5.10 -3.10
CA GLU A 103 3.08 -4.53 -3.80
C GLU A 103 4.31 -4.43 -2.89
N LEU A 104 4.14 -4.06 -1.62
CA LEU A 104 5.22 -4.04 -0.64
C LEU A 104 5.79 -5.44 -0.41
N PHE A 105 4.94 -6.44 -0.24
CA PHE A 105 5.40 -7.81 -0.11
C PHE A 105 6.22 -8.26 -1.32
N ALA A 106 5.79 -7.91 -2.53
CA ALA A 106 6.52 -8.20 -3.76
C ALA A 106 7.87 -7.46 -3.85
N ALA A 107 8.01 -6.35 -3.13
CA ALA A 107 9.26 -5.56 -3.06
C ALA A 107 10.24 -6.05 -1.97
N LYS A 108 9.90 -7.09 -1.23
CA LYS A 108 10.79 -7.73 -0.26
C LYS A 108 12.11 -8.15 -0.92
N HIS A 109 13.22 -7.84 -0.27
CA HIS A 109 14.55 -8.16 -0.80
C HIS A 109 15.55 -8.38 0.34
N PRO A 110 16.64 -9.16 0.10
CA PRO A 110 17.54 -9.57 1.16
C PRO A 110 18.62 -8.54 1.53
N TYR A 111 18.95 -7.60 0.63
CA TYR A 111 20.16 -6.78 0.78
C TYR A 111 19.86 -5.28 0.70
N VAL A 112 20.22 -4.57 1.77
CA VAL A 112 20.11 -3.09 1.80
C VAL A 112 21.03 -2.39 0.79
N GLY A 113 22.08 -3.08 0.33
CA GLY A 113 22.94 -2.58 -0.76
C GLY A 113 22.24 -2.39 -2.10
N ASP A 114 21.07 -3.02 -2.29
CA ASP A 114 20.25 -2.87 -3.48
C ASP A 114 19.39 -1.60 -3.38
N MET A 115 19.96 -0.47 -3.80
CA MET A 115 19.26 0.83 -3.73
C MET A 115 18.04 0.91 -4.62
N SER A 116 17.99 0.19 -5.72
CA SER A 116 16.81 0.12 -6.57
C SER A 116 15.62 -0.50 -5.83
N ALA A 117 15.86 -1.62 -5.15
CA ALA A 117 14.84 -2.27 -4.32
C ALA A 117 14.44 -1.42 -3.11
N ASN A 118 15.40 -0.78 -2.44
CA ASN A 118 15.13 0.15 -1.34
C ASN A 118 14.25 1.31 -1.79
N GLY A 119 14.57 1.92 -2.93
CA GLY A 119 13.82 3.02 -3.51
C GLY A 119 12.39 2.62 -3.87
N ARG A 120 12.22 1.41 -4.38
CA ARG A 120 10.88 0.85 -4.67
C ARG A 120 10.02 0.73 -3.41
N ALA A 121 10.57 0.17 -2.33
CA ALA A 121 9.86 0.03 -1.06
C ALA A 121 9.49 1.41 -0.47
N ALA A 122 10.43 2.36 -0.46
CA ALA A 122 10.18 3.71 0.03
C ALA A 122 9.09 4.43 -0.78
N GLN A 123 9.09 4.26 -2.10
CA GLN A 123 8.06 4.82 -3.00
C GLN A 123 6.69 4.22 -2.72
N LEU A 124 6.60 2.90 -2.57
CA LEU A 124 5.35 2.20 -2.26
C LEU A 124 4.77 2.60 -0.91
N LEU A 125 5.62 2.92 0.06
CA LEU A 125 5.20 3.49 1.35
C LEU A 125 4.72 4.93 1.24
N GLY A 126 5.12 5.64 0.21
CA GLY A 126 4.79 7.06 0.06
C GLY A 126 5.56 7.98 0.99
N ILE A 127 6.77 7.59 1.42
CA ILE A 127 7.57 8.38 2.37
C ILE A 127 7.79 9.80 1.87
N GLY A 128 8.21 9.95 0.63
CA GLY A 128 8.45 11.26 0.02
C GLY A 128 7.19 12.12 -0.08
N ASN A 129 6.04 11.51 -0.35
CA ASN A 129 4.76 12.21 -0.43
C ASN A 129 4.27 12.70 0.92
N THR A 130 4.56 11.96 1.99
CA THR A 130 4.11 12.28 3.35
C THR A 130 5.09 13.21 4.08
N LEU A 131 6.39 12.92 3.99
CA LEU A 131 7.43 13.59 4.79
C LEU A 131 8.34 14.51 3.97
N GLY A 132 8.21 14.51 2.66
CA GLY A 132 9.04 15.31 1.76
C GLY A 132 10.22 14.54 1.16
N SER A 133 10.92 15.17 0.24
CA SER A 133 12.07 14.58 -0.44
C SER A 133 13.23 14.32 0.53
N PHE A 134 13.99 13.29 0.24
CA PHE A 134 15.14 12.89 1.04
C PHE A 134 16.26 12.34 0.15
N LYS A 135 17.48 12.38 0.69
CA LYS A 135 18.66 11.72 0.12
C LYS A 135 18.97 10.47 0.94
N ASN A 136 19.49 9.46 0.28
CA ASN A 136 19.84 8.19 0.88
C ASN A 136 21.34 8.10 1.15
N GLU A 137 21.68 7.52 2.30
CA GLU A 137 23.04 7.12 2.64
C GLU A 137 23.01 5.73 3.23
N LEU A 138 23.87 4.84 2.75
CA LEU A 138 23.95 3.49 3.26
C LEU A 138 25.28 3.29 4.02
N GLN A 139 25.21 2.55 5.12
CA GLN A 139 26.36 2.02 5.83
C GLN A 139 26.34 0.49 5.74
N THR A 140 27.24 -0.08 4.92
CA THR A 140 27.30 -1.52 4.63
C THR A 140 28.70 -2.10 4.84
N SER A 141 29.60 -1.36 5.49
CA SER A 141 30.95 -1.81 5.76
C SER A 141 31.05 -2.78 6.94
N ALA A 142 30.15 -2.66 7.90
CA ALA A 142 30.06 -3.51 9.08
C ALA A 142 28.62 -3.58 9.59
N GLU A 143 28.25 -4.69 10.22
CA GLU A 143 26.96 -4.84 10.88
C GLU A 143 26.90 -4.04 12.18
N PRO A 144 25.74 -3.47 12.57
CA PRO A 144 24.48 -3.52 11.82
C PRO A 144 24.50 -2.61 10.59
N TYR A 145 24.03 -3.14 9.45
CA TYR A 145 23.92 -2.36 8.23
C TYR A 145 22.83 -1.31 8.39
N GLY A 146 23.09 -0.10 7.93
CA GLY A 146 22.24 1.05 8.13
C GLY A 146 21.79 1.73 6.85
N TRP A 147 20.61 2.30 6.91
CA TRP A 147 20.05 3.18 5.88
C TRP A 147 19.63 4.49 6.51
N THR A 148 20.24 5.59 6.06
CA THR A 148 19.90 6.93 6.52
C THR A 148 19.09 7.67 5.45
N LEU A 149 17.95 8.21 5.84
CA LEU A 149 17.11 9.07 5.04
C LEU A 149 17.34 10.52 5.51
N LYS A 150 17.94 11.34 4.66
CA LYS A 150 18.23 12.76 4.96
C LYS A 150 17.17 13.63 4.32
N PHE A 151 16.18 14.05 5.11
CA PHE A 151 15.07 14.88 4.64
C PHE A 151 15.53 16.32 4.41
N GLU A 152 15.10 16.90 3.29
CA GLU A 152 15.57 18.22 2.83
C GLU A 152 14.71 19.37 3.35
N LYS A 153 13.44 19.12 3.67
CA LYS A 153 12.51 20.13 4.19
C LYS A 153 12.45 20.13 5.70
N SER A 154 12.10 21.27 6.27
CA SER A 154 11.83 21.39 7.70
C SER A 154 10.53 20.70 8.08
N ALA A 155 10.54 20.02 9.23
CA ALA A 155 9.34 19.46 9.84
C ALA A 155 8.62 20.50 10.68
N ALA A 156 7.30 20.59 10.52
CA ALA A 156 6.47 21.48 11.33
C ALA A 156 6.30 20.97 12.77
N ASN A 157 6.26 19.64 12.95
CA ASN A 157 6.11 18.98 14.25
C ASN A 157 7.00 17.74 14.30
N SER A 158 8.05 17.81 15.12
CA SER A 158 9.03 16.72 15.21
C SER A 158 8.46 15.43 15.81
N ALA A 159 7.54 15.53 16.77
CA ALA A 159 6.93 14.34 17.37
C ALA A 159 6.09 13.56 16.35
N VAL A 160 5.28 14.25 15.54
CA VAL A 160 4.48 13.63 14.48
C VAL A 160 5.38 13.06 13.39
N PHE A 161 6.41 13.78 12.98
CA PHE A 161 7.39 13.32 12.01
C PHE A 161 8.05 12.02 12.45
N ASP A 162 8.54 11.98 13.68
CA ASP A 162 9.22 10.81 14.23
C ASP A 162 8.30 9.61 14.34
N GLU A 163 7.07 9.78 14.80
CA GLU A 163 6.11 8.67 14.87
C GLU A 163 5.76 8.09 13.50
N GLN A 164 5.57 8.95 12.51
CA GLN A 164 5.36 8.48 11.13
C GLN A 164 6.58 7.74 10.60
N MET A 165 7.77 8.27 10.82
CA MET A 165 9.01 7.64 10.36
C MET A 165 9.32 6.33 11.06
N LYS A 166 8.98 6.19 12.34
CA LYS A 166 9.08 4.90 13.06
C LYS A 166 8.28 3.80 12.39
N GLY A 167 7.05 4.09 11.98
CA GLY A 167 6.22 3.17 11.24
C GLY A 167 6.86 2.75 9.92
N TYR A 168 7.33 3.72 9.15
CA TYR A 168 8.01 3.43 7.88
C TYR A 168 9.30 2.63 8.09
N ALA A 169 10.10 2.96 9.10
CA ALA A 169 11.32 2.22 9.43
C ALA A 169 11.04 0.75 9.71
N CYS A 170 9.96 0.45 10.43
CA CYS A 170 9.55 -0.94 10.69
C CYS A 170 9.21 -1.69 9.40
N VAL A 171 8.49 -1.06 8.46
CA VAL A 171 8.20 -1.69 7.16
C VAL A 171 9.49 -1.93 6.37
N LEU A 172 10.37 -0.94 6.31
CA LEU A 172 11.65 -1.09 5.59
C LEU A 172 12.50 -2.22 6.18
N MET A 173 12.57 -2.34 7.50
CA MET A 173 13.31 -3.42 8.16
C MET A 173 12.65 -4.78 8.00
N ALA A 174 11.33 -4.85 8.00
CA ALA A 174 10.61 -6.09 7.72
C ALA A 174 10.90 -6.61 6.31
N LEU A 175 10.94 -5.72 5.32
CA LEU A 175 11.09 -6.06 3.90
C LEU A 175 12.53 -6.22 3.44
N THR A 176 13.51 -5.70 4.20
CA THR A 176 14.92 -5.69 3.82
C THR A 176 15.71 -6.58 4.77
N GLY A 177 16.08 -7.78 4.31
CA GLY A 177 16.55 -8.88 5.16
C GLY A 177 17.76 -8.57 6.04
N ASN A 178 18.75 -7.85 5.53
CA ASN A 178 19.96 -7.52 6.29
C ASN A 178 20.01 -6.10 6.86
N LEU A 179 18.91 -5.34 6.76
CA LEU A 179 18.84 -3.99 7.31
C LEU A 179 18.74 -4.05 8.84
N GLY A 180 19.75 -3.53 9.54
CA GLY A 180 19.83 -3.57 10.99
C GLY A 180 19.35 -2.31 11.68
N GLU A 181 19.46 -1.15 11.02
CA GLU A 181 19.01 0.12 11.57
C GLU A 181 18.60 1.10 10.48
N VAL A 182 17.64 1.95 10.80
CA VAL A 182 17.20 3.07 9.97
C VAL A 182 17.40 4.36 10.74
N THR A 183 18.08 5.30 10.12
CA THR A 183 18.31 6.64 10.66
C THR A 183 17.60 7.66 9.78
N TRP A 184 17.06 8.70 10.38
CA TRP A 184 16.51 9.81 9.62
C TRP A 184 16.93 11.13 10.24
N THR A 185 17.20 12.11 9.37
CA THR A 185 17.57 13.46 9.75
C THR A 185 16.62 14.46 9.10
N TYR A 186 16.29 15.50 9.81
CA TYR A 186 15.45 16.59 9.34
C TYR A 186 15.73 17.86 10.11
N THR A 187 15.27 18.97 9.60
CA THR A 187 15.43 20.28 10.26
C THR A 187 14.10 20.68 10.90
N VAL A 188 14.18 21.28 12.09
CA VAL A 188 13.07 21.96 12.76
C VAL A 188 13.40 23.43 12.90
N GLU A 189 12.39 24.28 12.75
CA GLU A 189 12.53 25.72 13.00
C GLU A 189 12.28 25.99 14.49
N LEU A 190 13.31 26.55 15.16
CA LEU A 190 13.24 26.98 16.57
C LEU A 190 13.33 28.49 16.63
N GLU A 191 13.03 29.09 17.80
CA GLU A 191 13.13 30.55 18.03
C GLU A 191 14.53 31.09 17.71
N ASP A 192 15.58 30.32 18.01
CA ASP A 192 16.98 30.65 17.76
C ASP A 192 17.47 30.29 16.34
N GLY A 193 16.59 29.82 15.48
CA GLY A 193 16.91 29.40 14.13
C GLY A 193 16.75 27.90 13.91
N PRO A 194 17.11 27.38 12.73
CA PRO A 194 16.94 25.98 12.39
C PRO A 194 17.88 25.08 13.21
N ALA A 195 17.36 23.92 13.61
CA ALA A 195 18.14 22.87 14.27
C ALA A 195 17.94 21.55 13.54
N VAL A 196 19.01 20.78 13.42
CA VAL A 196 18.98 19.43 12.84
C VAL A 196 18.59 18.42 13.92
N ARG A 197 17.63 17.58 13.60
CA ARG A 197 17.22 16.43 14.41
C ARG A 197 17.70 15.15 13.74
N GLN A 198 18.11 14.19 14.53
CA GLN A 198 18.49 12.86 14.10
C GLN A 198 17.87 11.81 15.02
N ARG A 199 17.30 10.78 14.41
CA ARG A 199 16.76 9.61 15.10
C ARG A 199 17.26 8.35 14.43
N THR A 200 17.48 7.31 15.22
CA THR A 200 17.82 5.98 14.75
C THR A 200 16.91 4.96 15.42
N MET A 201 16.47 4.00 14.64
CA MET A 201 15.67 2.89 15.12
C MET A 201 16.34 1.59 14.70
N THR A 202 16.63 0.74 15.66
CA THR A 202 17.22 -0.58 15.42
C THR A 202 16.14 -1.61 15.12
N ARG A 203 16.54 -2.76 14.60
CA ARG A 203 15.63 -3.90 14.35
C ARG A 203 14.92 -4.34 15.64
N GLU A 204 15.62 -4.40 16.75
CA GLU A 204 15.05 -4.74 18.05
C GLU A 204 14.03 -3.70 18.52
N GLU A 205 14.33 -2.43 18.34
CA GLU A 205 13.39 -1.35 18.67
C GLU A 205 12.14 -1.40 17.81
N CYS A 206 12.28 -1.75 16.53
CA CYS A 206 11.14 -1.99 15.65
C CYS A 206 10.26 -3.15 16.13
N SER A 207 10.88 -4.24 16.54
CA SER A 207 10.15 -5.40 17.08
C SER A 207 9.40 -5.04 18.37
N GLU A 208 10.01 -4.27 19.26
CA GLU A 208 9.35 -3.76 20.46
C GLU A 208 8.18 -2.82 20.13
N TRP A 209 8.39 -1.90 19.19
CA TRP A 209 7.37 -0.95 18.76
C TRP A 209 6.16 -1.66 18.12
N ALA A 210 6.41 -2.69 17.33
CA ALA A 210 5.39 -3.47 16.65
C ALA A 210 4.76 -4.58 17.53
N GLY A 211 5.43 -4.97 18.62
CA GLY A 211 4.93 -5.98 19.56
C GLY A 211 5.25 -7.42 19.20
N GLU A 212 5.97 -7.65 18.10
CA GLU A 212 6.47 -8.97 17.67
C GLU A 212 7.71 -8.81 16.78
N PRO A 213 8.49 -9.89 16.55
CA PRO A 213 9.65 -9.80 15.68
C PRO A 213 9.30 -9.21 14.32
N VAL A 214 10.03 -8.18 13.90
CA VAL A 214 9.71 -7.40 12.70
C VAL A 214 9.69 -8.27 11.44
N GLU A 215 10.49 -9.32 11.39
CA GLU A 215 10.57 -10.27 10.28
C GLU A 215 9.23 -10.99 10.03
N THR A 216 8.43 -11.18 11.06
CA THR A 216 7.14 -11.87 10.94
C THR A 216 6.16 -11.12 10.05
N PHE A 217 6.29 -9.80 9.98
CA PHE A 217 5.45 -8.96 9.12
C PHE A 217 5.77 -9.07 7.62
N ALA A 218 6.85 -9.73 7.25
CA ALA A 218 7.22 -9.96 5.86
C ALA A 218 7.04 -11.42 5.40
N GLU A 219 6.33 -12.23 6.18
CA GLU A 219 6.08 -13.65 5.86
C GLU A 219 5.00 -13.84 4.78
N SER A 220 4.10 -12.88 4.66
CA SER A 220 2.98 -12.90 3.71
C SER A 220 2.44 -11.50 3.43
N PRO A 221 1.67 -11.32 2.35
CA PRO A 221 0.97 -10.05 2.12
C PRO A 221 0.03 -9.65 3.27
N GLU A 222 -0.63 -10.64 3.88
CA GLU A 222 -1.51 -10.45 5.05
C GLU A 222 -0.72 -9.93 6.25
N ALA A 223 0.51 -10.42 6.45
CA ALA A 223 1.39 -9.95 7.51
C ALA A 223 1.83 -8.50 7.28
N VAL A 224 2.15 -8.12 6.04
CA VAL A 224 2.43 -6.73 5.68
C VAL A 224 1.20 -5.85 5.96
N GLN A 225 0.01 -6.29 5.58
CA GLN A 225 -1.23 -5.56 5.87
C GLN A 225 -1.42 -5.34 7.36
N ARG A 226 -1.13 -6.35 8.18
CA ARG A 226 -1.22 -6.25 9.64
C ARG A 226 -0.29 -5.17 10.19
N LEU A 227 0.92 -5.04 9.65
CA LEU A 227 1.85 -3.98 10.03
C LEU A 227 1.35 -2.59 9.61
N LEU A 228 0.83 -2.46 8.39
CA LEU A 228 0.24 -1.21 7.92
C LEU A 228 -0.95 -0.77 8.78
N ASP A 229 -1.80 -1.70 9.17
CA ASP A 229 -2.95 -1.45 10.04
C ASP A 229 -2.48 -0.99 11.44
N LEU A 230 -1.45 -1.62 11.98
CA LEU A 230 -0.85 -1.24 13.26
C LEU A 230 -0.30 0.21 13.22
N ILE A 231 0.38 0.56 12.14
CA ILE A 231 0.87 1.93 11.92
C ILE A 231 -0.31 2.92 11.91
N GLY A 232 -1.36 2.61 11.16
CA GLY A 232 -2.57 3.43 11.09
C GLY A 232 -3.22 3.64 12.47
N GLU A 233 -3.28 2.61 13.31
CA GLU A 233 -3.80 2.70 14.66
C GLU A 233 -2.96 3.59 15.56
N LYS A 234 -1.63 3.51 15.46
CA LYS A 234 -0.71 4.33 16.26
C LYS A 234 -0.71 5.81 15.86
N MET A 235 -1.18 6.13 14.64
CA MET A 235 -1.27 7.51 14.14
C MET A 235 -2.61 8.20 14.50
N LYS A 236 -3.55 7.50 15.10
CA LYS A 236 -4.80 8.07 15.60
C LYS A 236 -4.59 8.71 16.96
#